data_3d072bb7f8896b98f31b7fd5142f644e
#
_entry.id   3d072bb7f8896b98f31b7fd5142f644e
#
_cell.length_a   1.000
_cell.length_b   1.000
_cell.length_c   1.000
_cell.angle_alpha   90.00
_cell.angle_beta   90.00
_cell.angle_gamma   90.00
#
_symmetry.space_group_name_H-M   'P 1'
#
loop_
_entity.id
_entity.type
_entity.pdbx_description
1 polymer ?
#
loop_
_entity_poly.entity_id
_entity_poly.type
_entity_poly.pdbx_seq_one_letter_code
_entity_poly.pdbx_strand_id
1 'polypeptide(L)'
;MNTPKVISVNISEKKGTIKHPVAEITITGAGVMEDAHAGDGHRQVSLLAIESVEKFSKEAKRKINFGEFAENITTQGIDLPKCHIFDRFRIGDTELELTQIGKECHGTTCAIFKEVGNCVMPKEGIFCRVLKTGKIKPNDEIVCVPKVLRVSIITLSDRASGGIYKDLSGPKIKEILNSFFSARNQRFEIHNVLISDDADALQKLLIQKKNDHADFIFTTGGTGIGERDITVETVSGMLDKQLPGIMELIRVKYGMEKPNALLSRGVAGTMGKTIVYTLPGSVKAVTEYMSEITKTMDHTLFMLHGIDKH
;
A
#
# COMPACT_ATOMS: atom_id res chain seq x y z
N MET A 1 22.34 -8.92 -16.53
CA MET A 1 20.94 -8.43 -16.70
C MET A 1 21.06 -7.04 -17.28
N ASN A 2 20.32 -6.70 -18.33
CA ASN A 2 20.35 -5.35 -18.87
C ASN A 2 19.74 -4.37 -17.83
N THR A 3 20.37 -3.22 -17.65
CA THR A 3 19.84 -2.14 -16.79
C THR A 3 18.47 -1.73 -17.28
N PRO A 4 17.45 -1.66 -16.40
CA PRO A 4 16.12 -1.19 -16.76
C PRO A 4 16.16 0.23 -17.34
N LYS A 5 15.42 0.48 -18.40
CA LYS A 5 15.44 1.78 -19.08
C LYS A 5 14.11 2.14 -19.77
N VAL A 6 13.98 3.42 -20.07
CA VAL A 6 12.92 3.97 -20.91
C VAL A 6 13.20 3.65 -22.38
N ILE A 7 12.22 3.10 -23.10
CA ILE A 7 12.31 2.85 -24.54
C ILE A 7 11.65 3.95 -25.33
N SER A 8 10.48 4.41 -24.89
CA SER A 8 9.71 5.47 -25.52
C SER A 8 8.97 6.29 -24.49
N VAL A 9 8.76 7.56 -24.78
CA VAL A 9 7.87 8.45 -24.04
C VAL A 9 6.82 8.99 -25.00
N ASN A 10 5.55 8.96 -24.57
CA ASN A 10 4.41 9.15 -25.47
C ASN A 10 3.37 10.09 -24.84
N ILE A 11 2.74 10.92 -25.68
CA ILE A 11 1.68 11.87 -25.29
C ILE A 11 0.47 11.77 -26.22
N SER A 12 -0.70 12.22 -25.75
CA SER A 12 -1.88 12.43 -26.56
C SER A 12 -2.61 13.71 -26.15
N GLU A 13 -3.15 14.43 -27.12
CA GLU A 13 -3.92 15.66 -26.90
C GLU A 13 -5.35 15.39 -26.42
N LYS A 14 -5.87 14.17 -26.64
CA LYS A 14 -7.26 13.79 -26.33
C LYS A 14 -7.33 12.52 -25.50
N LYS A 15 -8.21 12.50 -24.48
CA LYS A 15 -8.49 11.31 -23.67
C LYS A 15 -9.07 10.18 -24.54
N GLY A 16 -8.66 8.94 -24.24
CA GLY A 16 -9.18 7.75 -24.93
C GLY A 16 -8.63 7.52 -26.33
N THR A 17 -7.57 8.25 -26.72
CA THR A 17 -6.86 8.05 -27.99
C THR A 17 -5.50 7.41 -27.77
N ILE A 18 -4.92 6.86 -28.84
CA ILE A 18 -3.52 6.40 -28.83
C ILE A 18 -2.61 7.58 -28.56
N LYS A 19 -1.44 7.29 -27.96
CA LYS A 19 -0.38 8.27 -27.74
C LYS A 19 0.68 8.17 -28.85
N HIS A 20 1.39 9.25 -29.07
CA HIS A 20 2.44 9.30 -30.07
C HIS A 20 3.80 9.51 -29.40
N PRO A 21 4.87 8.82 -29.88
CA PRO A 21 6.21 9.03 -29.37
C PRO A 21 6.68 10.47 -29.55
N VAL A 22 7.36 10.98 -28.53
CA VAL A 22 8.04 12.29 -28.55
C VAL A 22 9.48 12.13 -28.07
N ALA A 23 10.31 13.15 -28.28
CA ALA A 23 11.72 13.12 -27.93
C ALA A 23 11.94 13.15 -26.41
N GLU A 24 11.09 13.87 -25.68
CA GLU A 24 11.18 14.07 -24.23
C GLU A 24 9.79 14.43 -23.70
N ILE A 25 9.48 14.04 -22.47
CA ILE A 25 8.31 14.49 -21.71
C ILE A 25 8.72 15.25 -20.46
N THR A 26 7.97 16.28 -20.11
CA THR A 26 8.12 17.01 -18.85
C THR A 26 7.09 16.49 -17.85
N ILE A 27 7.57 16.06 -16.67
CA ILE A 27 6.75 15.57 -15.57
C ILE A 27 6.48 16.72 -14.62
N THR A 28 5.22 17.05 -14.41
CA THR A 28 4.72 18.07 -13.49
C THR A 28 4.02 17.40 -12.30
N GLY A 29 3.61 18.17 -11.29
CA GLY A 29 2.80 17.65 -10.19
C GLY A 29 1.44 17.06 -10.60
N ALA A 30 0.96 17.39 -11.79
CA ALA A 30 -0.28 16.86 -12.37
C ALA A 30 -0.04 15.68 -13.35
N GLY A 31 1.20 15.26 -13.57
CA GLY A 31 1.55 14.20 -14.54
C GLY A 31 2.34 14.73 -15.72
N VAL A 32 2.13 14.14 -16.90
CA VAL A 32 2.84 14.51 -18.13
C VAL A 32 2.28 15.82 -18.68
N MET A 33 3.14 16.84 -18.84
CA MET A 33 2.76 18.12 -19.44
C MET A 33 2.22 17.91 -20.85
N GLU A 34 1.17 18.63 -21.21
CA GLU A 34 0.50 18.56 -22.52
C GLU A 34 -0.18 17.19 -22.82
N ASP A 35 -0.18 16.26 -21.89
CA ASP A 35 -0.94 15.02 -22.06
C ASP A 35 -2.37 15.18 -21.56
N ALA A 36 -3.33 14.68 -22.30
CA ALA A 36 -4.75 14.81 -21.99
C ALA A 36 -5.16 14.14 -20.66
N HIS A 37 -4.34 13.23 -20.11
CA HIS A 37 -4.60 12.55 -18.85
C HIS A 37 -3.93 13.21 -17.63
N ALA A 38 -3.22 14.34 -17.83
CA ALA A 38 -2.72 15.14 -16.71
C ALA A 38 -3.86 15.59 -15.79
N GLY A 39 -3.66 15.53 -14.47
CA GLY A 39 -4.66 15.90 -13.47
C GLY A 39 -4.26 15.55 -12.06
N ASP A 40 -5.12 15.89 -11.07
CA ASP A 40 -4.85 15.77 -9.63
C ASP A 40 -5.05 14.35 -9.06
N GLY A 41 -5.46 13.38 -9.88
CA GLY A 41 -5.68 12.01 -9.43
C GLY A 41 -4.37 11.25 -9.14
N HIS A 42 -4.50 10.03 -8.64
CA HIS A 42 -3.35 9.16 -8.36
C HIS A 42 -2.81 8.40 -9.59
N ARG A 43 -3.47 8.49 -10.76
CA ARG A 43 -3.10 7.84 -12.04
C ARG A 43 -2.56 8.86 -13.04
N GLN A 44 -1.48 9.54 -12.68
CA GLN A 44 -0.95 10.68 -13.42
C GLN A 44 -0.04 10.28 -14.57
N VAL A 45 0.67 9.15 -14.44
CA VAL A 45 1.61 8.66 -15.46
C VAL A 45 1.40 7.16 -15.62
N SER A 46 1.23 6.70 -16.85
CA SER A 46 1.06 5.27 -17.16
C SER A 46 2.34 4.68 -17.75
N LEU A 47 2.72 3.48 -17.26
CA LEU A 47 3.87 2.72 -17.73
C LEU A 47 3.42 1.36 -18.29
N LEU A 48 4.10 0.89 -19.35
CA LEU A 48 3.93 -0.45 -19.91
C LEU A 48 5.29 -1.00 -20.34
N ALA A 49 5.52 -2.27 -20.04
CA ALA A 49 6.76 -2.94 -20.43
C ALA A 49 6.73 -3.32 -21.92
N ILE A 50 7.84 -3.12 -22.63
CA ILE A 50 7.98 -3.53 -24.03
C ILE A 50 7.78 -5.04 -24.19
N GLU A 51 8.18 -5.81 -23.17
CA GLU A 51 8.00 -7.26 -23.13
C GLU A 51 6.51 -7.65 -23.21
N SER A 52 5.63 -6.88 -22.56
CA SER A 52 4.17 -7.05 -22.66
C SER A 52 3.64 -6.68 -24.03
N VAL A 53 4.16 -5.60 -24.62
CA VAL A 53 3.80 -5.15 -25.98
C VAL A 53 4.22 -6.19 -27.01
N GLU A 54 5.44 -6.73 -26.94
CA GLU A 54 5.96 -7.75 -27.85
C GLU A 54 5.20 -9.07 -27.75
N LYS A 55 4.87 -9.50 -26.53
CA LYS A 55 4.03 -10.68 -26.31
C LYS A 55 2.68 -10.51 -27.00
N PHE A 56 2.02 -9.39 -26.75
CA PHE A 56 0.74 -9.07 -27.39
C PHE A 56 0.85 -8.95 -28.92
N SER A 57 1.89 -8.34 -29.44
CA SER A 57 2.15 -8.18 -30.87
C SER A 57 2.24 -9.55 -31.59
N LYS A 58 2.87 -10.55 -30.94
CA LYS A 58 2.94 -11.93 -31.44
C LYS A 58 1.56 -12.59 -31.45
N GLU A 59 0.78 -12.44 -30.39
CA GLU A 59 -0.57 -13.00 -30.26
C GLU A 59 -1.53 -12.36 -31.29
N ALA A 60 -1.48 -11.05 -31.46
CA ALA A 60 -2.29 -10.29 -32.39
C ALA A 60 -1.82 -10.42 -33.87
N LYS A 61 -0.66 -11.04 -34.12
CA LYS A 61 -0.02 -11.18 -35.45
C LYS A 61 0.12 -9.83 -36.20
N ARG A 62 0.34 -8.76 -35.46
CA ARG A 62 0.60 -7.42 -36.00
C ARG A 62 1.65 -6.67 -35.18
N LYS A 63 2.35 -5.75 -35.84
CA LYS A 63 3.24 -4.83 -35.14
C LYS A 63 2.42 -3.83 -34.34
N ILE A 64 2.77 -3.65 -33.06
CA ILE A 64 2.23 -2.62 -32.19
C ILE A 64 3.28 -1.52 -32.02
N ASN A 65 2.89 -0.28 -32.24
CA ASN A 65 3.78 0.87 -32.06
C ASN A 65 3.72 1.36 -30.59
N PHE A 66 4.74 2.11 -30.17
CA PHE A 66 4.75 2.74 -28.84
C PHE A 66 3.60 3.72 -28.71
N GLY A 67 2.95 3.73 -27.55
CA GLY A 67 1.80 4.59 -27.27
C GLY A 67 0.45 4.05 -27.74
N GLU A 68 0.39 2.96 -28.52
CA GLU A 68 -0.89 2.40 -29.00
C GLU A 68 -1.80 1.93 -27.87
N PHE A 69 -1.25 1.51 -26.72
CA PHE A 69 -2.02 1.18 -25.51
C PHE A 69 -2.30 2.38 -24.60
N ALA A 70 -1.99 3.60 -25.08
CA ALA A 70 -2.08 4.87 -24.38
C ALA A 70 -1.16 4.97 -23.15
N GLU A 71 -0.06 4.22 -23.12
CA GLU A 71 0.99 4.38 -22.12
C GLU A 71 1.81 5.65 -22.34
N ASN A 72 2.19 6.35 -21.26
CA ASN A 72 3.08 7.50 -21.31
C ASN A 72 4.55 7.07 -21.45
N ILE A 73 4.93 5.99 -20.79
CA ILE A 73 6.31 5.50 -20.77
C ILE A 73 6.32 4.03 -21.13
N THR A 74 7.01 3.68 -22.20
CA THR A 74 7.32 2.28 -22.53
C THR A 74 8.67 1.94 -21.91
N THR A 75 8.72 0.93 -21.06
CA THR A 75 9.91 0.51 -20.31
C THR A 75 10.50 -0.79 -20.86
N GLN A 76 11.75 -1.10 -20.51
CA GLN A 76 12.41 -2.39 -20.78
C GLN A 76 13.13 -2.88 -19.54
N GLY A 77 13.11 -4.21 -19.31
CA GLY A 77 13.88 -4.86 -18.25
C GLY A 77 13.24 -4.81 -16.88
N ILE A 78 11.94 -4.45 -16.78
CA ILE A 78 11.16 -4.46 -15.53
C ILE A 78 9.91 -5.29 -15.73
N ASP A 79 9.68 -6.24 -14.83
CA ASP A 79 8.42 -6.98 -14.75
C ASP A 79 7.38 -6.13 -13.96
N LEU A 80 6.78 -5.16 -14.64
CA LEU A 80 5.86 -4.18 -14.03
C LEU A 80 4.68 -4.85 -13.30
N PRO A 81 4.06 -5.93 -13.80
CA PRO A 81 3.00 -6.64 -13.08
C PRO A 81 3.41 -7.23 -11.73
N LYS A 82 4.69 -7.48 -11.50
CA LYS A 82 5.21 -7.98 -10.22
C LYS A 82 5.62 -6.88 -9.23
N CYS A 83 5.51 -5.62 -9.62
CA CYS A 83 5.69 -4.51 -8.70
C CYS A 83 4.52 -4.42 -7.72
N HIS A 84 4.70 -3.70 -6.62
CA HIS A 84 3.69 -3.52 -5.58
C HIS A 84 3.30 -2.05 -5.47
N ILE A 85 2.07 -1.81 -5.02
CA ILE A 85 1.61 -0.45 -4.71
C ILE A 85 2.60 0.19 -3.72
N PHE A 86 2.93 1.46 -3.96
CA PHE A 86 3.96 2.26 -3.28
C PHE A 86 5.41 1.95 -3.69
N ASP A 87 5.68 1.01 -4.60
CA ASP A 87 7.01 0.93 -5.23
C ASP A 87 7.27 2.22 -5.99
N ARG A 88 8.53 2.67 -6.00
CA ARG A 88 8.93 3.91 -6.66
C ARG A 88 9.87 3.64 -7.82
N PHE A 89 9.76 4.48 -8.81
CA PHE A 89 10.60 4.48 -10.00
C PHE A 89 11.33 5.83 -10.08
N ARG A 90 12.65 5.80 -9.98
CA ARG A 90 13.48 6.97 -10.24
C ARG A 90 13.95 6.90 -11.69
N ILE A 91 13.67 7.96 -12.47
CA ILE A 91 13.97 8.06 -13.88
C ILE A 91 14.53 9.46 -14.12
N GLY A 92 15.84 9.57 -14.42
CA GLY A 92 16.51 10.86 -14.43
C GLY A 92 16.31 11.59 -13.08
N ASP A 93 15.82 12.83 -13.14
CA ASP A 93 15.53 13.63 -11.93
C ASP A 93 14.15 13.38 -11.33
N THR A 94 13.30 12.57 -11.98
CA THR A 94 11.92 12.33 -11.56
C THR A 94 11.82 11.19 -10.56
N GLU A 95 10.78 11.22 -9.71
CA GLU A 95 10.38 10.09 -8.89
C GLU A 95 8.87 9.87 -9.04
N LEU A 96 8.50 8.67 -9.46
CA LEU A 96 7.12 8.22 -9.63
C LEU A 96 6.81 7.14 -8.59
N GLU A 97 5.59 7.13 -8.03
CA GLU A 97 5.16 6.09 -7.10
C GLU A 97 3.98 5.31 -7.69
N LEU A 98 4.11 3.99 -7.69
CA LEU A 98 3.07 3.07 -8.18
C LEU A 98 1.83 3.15 -7.30
N THR A 99 0.69 3.46 -7.90
CA THR A 99 -0.60 3.60 -7.20
C THR A 99 -1.66 2.62 -7.68
N GLN A 100 -1.49 2.07 -8.90
CA GLN A 100 -2.44 1.10 -9.42
C GLN A 100 -1.77 0.17 -10.45
N ILE A 101 -2.11 -1.12 -10.37
CA ILE A 101 -1.75 -2.13 -11.37
C ILE A 101 -3.03 -2.51 -12.11
N GLY A 102 -2.97 -2.42 -13.43
CA GLY A 102 -4.12 -2.63 -14.29
C GLY A 102 -5.18 -1.53 -14.16
N LYS A 103 -6.23 -1.66 -14.95
CA LYS A 103 -7.43 -0.81 -14.90
C LYS A 103 -8.63 -1.56 -15.40
N GLU A 104 -9.83 -1.13 -15.04
CA GLU A 104 -11.04 -1.63 -15.72
C GLU A 104 -11.00 -1.29 -17.20
N CYS A 105 -11.37 -2.26 -18.03
CA CYS A 105 -11.43 -2.09 -19.47
C CYS A 105 -12.82 -1.54 -19.85
N HIS A 106 -12.85 -0.45 -20.60
CA HIS A 106 -14.09 0.12 -21.12
C HIS A 106 -14.66 -0.67 -22.32
N GLY A 107 -14.03 -1.81 -22.66
CA GLY A 107 -14.49 -2.71 -23.72
C GLY A 107 -14.68 -2.02 -25.06
N THR A 108 -15.76 -2.29 -25.74
CA THR A 108 -16.06 -1.79 -27.09
C THR A 108 -16.23 -0.26 -27.21
N THR A 109 -16.30 0.46 -26.10
CA THR A 109 -16.34 1.94 -26.11
C THR A 109 -14.95 2.57 -26.20
N CYS A 110 -13.90 1.80 -25.90
CA CYS A 110 -12.51 2.26 -25.99
C CYS A 110 -12.03 2.22 -27.46
N ALA A 111 -11.52 3.33 -27.97
CA ALA A 111 -10.94 3.42 -29.31
C ALA A 111 -9.80 2.41 -29.51
N ILE A 112 -8.94 2.27 -28.50
CA ILE A 112 -7.81 1.33 -28.49
C ILE A 112 -8.31 -0.11 -28.57
N PHE A 113 -9.34 -0.47 -27.82
CA PHE A 113 -9.92 -1.81 -27.87
C PHE A 113 -10.56 -2.10 -29.22
N LYS A 114 -11.23 -1.10 -29.85
CA LYS A 114 -11.82 -1.24 -31.20
C LYS A 114 -10.75 -1.47 -32.26
N GLU A 115 -9.63 -0.79 -32.15
CA GLU A 115 -8.55 -0.83 -33.13
C GLU A 115 -7.68 -2.08 -32.96
N VAL A 116 -7.40 -2.49 -31.72
CA VAL A 116 -6.45 -3.56 -31.37
C VAL A 116 -7.17 -4.87 -31.04
N GLY A 117 -8.49 -4.85 -30.79
CA GLY A 117 -9.32 -6.02 -30.46
C GLY A 117 -9.14 -6.55 -29.03
N ASN A 118 -8.08 -6.18 -28.35
CA ASN A 118 -7.77 -6.51 -26.95
C ASN A 118 -6.84 -5.42 -26.38
N CYS A 119 -6.54 -5.45 -25.08
CA CYS A 119 -5.66 -4.46 -24.47
C CYS A 119 -4.89 -5.07 -23.30
N VAL A 120 -3.57 -4.84 -23.24
CA VAL A 120 -2.71 -5.31 -22.16
C VAL A 120 -2.73 -4.41 -20.93
N MET A 121 -3.08 -3.13 -21.09
CA MET A 121 -3.14 -2.16 -19.98
C MET A 121 -4.02 -2.59 -18.79
N PRO A 122 -5.17 -3.26 -18.99
CA PRO A 122 -5.98 -3.74 -17.88
C PRO A 122 -5.30 -4.75 -16.97
N LYS A 123 -4.30 -5.47 -17.47
CA LYS A 123 -3.63 -6.54 -16.72
C LYS A 123 -2.16 -6.23 -16.41
N GLU A 124 -1.45 -5.62 -17.35
CA GLU A 124 0.01 -5.49 -17.32
C GLU A 124 0.49 -4.03 -17.26
N GLY A 125 -0.40 -3.05 -17.52
CA GLY A 125 -0.09 -1.65 -17.36
C GLY A 125 -0.11 -1.22 -15.89
N ILE A 126 0.74 -0.27 -15.55
CA ILE A 126 0.75 0.33 -14.21
C ILE A 126 0.53 1.84 -14.30
N PHE A 127 0.03 2.40 -13.20
CA PHE A 127 -0.23 3.83 -13.07
C PHE A 127 0.49 4.37 -11.85
N CYS A 128 1.12 5.52 -12.01
CA CYS A 128 1.90 6.17 -10.98
C CYS A 128 1.41 7.59 -10.71
N ARG A 129 1.61 8.06 -9.49
CA ARG A 129 1.59 9.48 -9.15
C ARG A 129 2.99 10.05 -9.14
N VAL A 130 3.09 11.35 -9.33
CA VAL A 130 4.37 12.07 -9.33
C VAL A 130 4.74 12.45 -7.90
N LEU A 131 5.94 12.06 -7.46
CA LEU A 131 6.54 12.50 -6.21
C LEU A 131 7.58 13.61 -6.42
N LYS A 132 8.31 13.55 -7.54
CA LYS A 132 9.30 14.56 -7.92
C LYS A 132 9.19 14.84 -9.41
N THR A 133 9.09 16.11 -9.75
CA THR A 133 9.02 16.62 -11.12
C THR A 133 10.38 16.57 -11.83
N GLY A 134 10.38 16.61 -13.15
CA GLY A 134 11.60 16.59 -13.98
C GLY A 134 11.30 16.27 -15.43
N LYS A 135 12.29 15.75 -16.14
CA LYS A 135 12.17 15.35 -17.54
C LYS A 135 12.55 13.90 -17.72
N ILE A 136 11.91 13.23 -18.68
CA ILE A 136 12.16 11.84 -19.03
C ILE A 136 12.28 11.72 -20.55
N LYS A 137 13.30 10.99 -21.01
CA LYS A 137 13.53 10.73 -22.44
C LYS A 137 13.92 9.27 -22.68
N PRO A 138 13.86 8.78 -23.91
CA PRO A 138 14.36 7.46 -24.27
C PRO A 138 15.82 7.25 -23.83
N ASN A 139 16.12 6.05 -23.38
CA ASN A 139 17.38 5.58 -22.79
C ASN A 139 17.69 6.05 -21.35
N ASP A 140 16.84 6.85 -20.73
CA ASP A 140 16.99 7.13 -19.30
C ASP A 140 16.88 5.82 -18.50
N GLU A 141 17.81 5.64 -17.55
CA GLU A 141 17.83 4.49 -16.64
C GLU A 141 16.67 4.56 -15.66
N ILE A 142 16.11 3.39 -15.33
CA ILE A 142 15.04 3.26 -14.34
C ILE A 142 15.55 2.51 -13.12
N VAL A 143 15.53 3.17 -11.98
CA VAL A 143 15.85 2.55 -10.70
C VAL A 143 14.56 2.24 -9.95
N CYS A 144 14.26 0.96 -9.78
CA CYS A 144 13.14 0.52 -8.94
C CYS A 144 13.54 0.57 -7.47
N VAL A 145 12.76 1.27 -6.67
CA VAL A 145 12.91 1.34 -5.21
C VAL A 145 11.70 0.63 -4.57
N PRO A 146 11.86 -0.62 -4.14
CA PRO A 146 10.76 -1.39 -3.58
C PRO A 146 10.26 -0.80 -2.28
N LYS A 147 8.93 -0.74 -2.10
CA LYS A 147 8.33 -0.45 -0.80
C LYS A 147 8.40 -1.70 0.09
N VAL A 148 8.94 -1.52 1.28
CA VAL A 148 8.87 -2.49 2.36
C VAL A 148 7.91 -1.95 3.41
N LEU A 149 6.82 -2.65 3.70
CA LEU A 149 5.89 -2.28 4.77
C LEU A 149 6.56 -2.49 6.13
N ARG A 150 6.54 -1.45 6.96
CA ARG A 150 7.09 -1.47 8.32
C ARG A 150 6.00 -1.69 9.33
N VAL A 151 6.10 -2.76 10.09
CA VAL A 151 5.12 -3.14 11.12
C VAL A 151 5.79 -3.20 12.47
N SER A 152 5.19 -2.56 13.46
CA SER A 152 5.62 -2.66 14.86
C SER A 152 4.54 -3.37 15.68
N ILE A 153 4.94 -4.35 16.47
CA ILE A 153 4.10 -5.04 17.45
C ILE A 153 4.63 -4.70 18.83
N ILE A 154 3.79 -4.11 19.66
CA ILE A 154 4.14 -3.68 21.03
C ILE A 154 3.30 -4.50 22.00
N THR A 155 3.94 -5.39 22.75
CA THR A 155 3.28 -6.14 23.82
C THR A 155 3.43 -5.39 25.13
N LEU A 156 2.31 -5.12 25.80
CA LEU A 156 2.27 -4.51 27.13
C LEU A 156 1.95 -5.60 28.16
N SER A 157 2.87 -5.84 29.09
CA SER A 157 2.67 -6.78 30.19
C SER A 157 3.76 -6.66 31.23
N ASP A 158 3.43 -6.27 32.45
CA ASP A 158 4.34 -6.28 33.60
C ASP A 158 4.91 -7.66 33.86
N ARG A 159 4.07 -8.70 33.78
CA ARG A 159 4.47 -10.08 34.09
C ARG A 159 5.40 -10.66 33.02
N ALA A 160 5.14 -10.37 31.74
CA ALA A 160 6.00 -10.86 30.67
C ALA A 160 7.31 -10.09 30.63
N SER A 161 7.30 -8.76 30.80
CA SER A 161 8.52 -7.92 30.84
C SER A 161 9.38 -8.25 32.07
N GLY A 162 8.77 -8.62 33.20
CA GLY A 162 9.45 -9.11 34.37
C GLY A 162 9.89 -10.59 34.33
N GLY A 163 9.69 -11.28 33.19
CA GLY A 163 10.13 -12.67 33.01
C GLY A 163 9.30 -13.72 33.71
N ILE A 164 8.10 -13.37 34.28
CA ILE A 164 7.23 -14.30 35.00
C ILE A 164 6.57 -15.32 34.09
N TYR A 165 6.23 -14.90 32.85
CA TYR A 165 5.76 -15.79 31.78
C TYR A 165 6.19 -15.30 30.40
N LYS A 166 6.07 -16.16 29.40
CA LYS A 166 6.45 -15.85 28.03
C LYS A 166 5.32 -15.11 27.31
N ASP A 167 5.64 -14.02 26.62
CA ASP A 167 4.69 -13.39 25.70
C ASP A 167 4.29 -14.37 24.59
N LEU A 168 2.98 -14.56 24.40
CA LEU A 168 2.40 -15.38 23.35
C LEU A 168 1.54 -14.55 22.39
N SER A 169 1.09 -13.38 22.81
CA SER A 169 0.19 -12.51 22.05
C SER A 169 0.92 -11.81 20.90
N GLY A 170 2.05 -11.18 21.17
CA GLY A 170 2.89 -10.54 20.16
C GLY A 170 3.36 -11.50 19.06
N PRO A 171 3.95 -12.68 19.41
CA PRO A 171 4.27 -13.72 18.43
C PRO A 171 3.07 -14.20 17.60
N LYS A 172 1.86 -14.27 18.19
CA LYS A 172 0.65 -14.66 17.44
C LYS A 172 0.23 -13.61 16.41
N ILE A 173 0.31 -12.31 16.75
CA ILE A 173 0.09 -11.24 15.78
C ILE A 173 1.10 -11.36 14.62
N LYS A 174 2.39 -11.55 14.94
CA LYS A 174 3.46 -11.73 13.96
C LYS A 174 3.21 -12.91 13.03
N GLU A 175 2.80 -14.06 13.56
CA GLU A 175 2.45 -15.25 12.77
C GLU A 175 1.35 -14.95 11.73
N ILE A 176 0.25 -14.31 12.18
CA ILE A 176 -0.88 -13.95 11.30
C ILE A 176 -0.46 -12.96 10.23
N LEU A 177 0.31 -11.92 10.58
CA LEU A 177 0.78 -10.92 9.64
C LEU A 177 1.78 -11.50 8.63
N ASN A 178 2.68 -12.40 9.06
CA ASN A 178 3.56 -13.12 8.14
C ASN A 178 2.75 -13.87 7.08
N SER A 179 1.74 -14.62 7.49
CA SER A 179 0.85 -15.35 6.58
C SER A 179 0.08 -14.40 5.66
N PHE A 180 -0.44 -13.31 6.20
CA PHE A 180 -1.21 -12.30 5.48
C PHE A 180 -0.40 -11.62 4.37
N PHE A 181 0.80 -11.13 4.69
CA PHE A 181 1.65 -10.43 3.72
C PHE A 181 2.31 -11.39 2.73
N SER A 182 2.73 -12.59 3.19
CA SER A 182 3.34 -13.59 2.30
C SER A 182 2.35 -14.09 1.23
N ALA A 183 1.08 -14.31 1.60
CA ALA A 183 0.04 -14.68 0.64
C ALA A 183 -0.22 -13.62 -0.45
N ARG A 184 0.19 -12.38 -0.22
CA ARG A 184 0.09 -11.24 -1.15
C ARG A 184 1.40 -10.90 -1.84
N ASN A 185 2.43 -11.71 -1.63
CA ASN A 185 3.79 -11.40 -2.10
C ASN A 185 4.31 -10.02 -1.62
N GLN A 186 3.71 -9.42 -0.60
CA GLN A 186 4.06 -8.10 -0.11
C GLN A 186 5.40 -8.14 0.63
N ARG A 187 6.29 -7.18 0.35
CA ARG A 187 7.53 -7.02 1.11
C ARG A 187 7.22 -6.32 2.44
N PHE A 188 7.73 -6.87 3.53
CA PHE A 188 7.47 -6.33 4.88
C PHE A 188 8.60 -6.66 5.86
N GLU A 189 8.68 -5.87 6.92
CA GLU A 189 9.48 -6.12 8.11
C GLU A 189 8.63 -5.95 9.36
N ILE A 190 8.77 -6.85 10.33
CA ILE A 190 7.99 -6.84 11.58
C ILE A 190 8.95 -6.81 12.77
N HIS A 191 8.82 -5.75 13.56
CA HIS A 191 9.57 -5.55 14.81
C HIS A 191 8.66 -5.76 16.01
N ASN A 192 9.07 -6.66 16.93
CA ASN A 192 8.38 -6.90 18.18
C ASN A 192 9.11 -6.20 19.33
N VAL A 193 8.36 -5.53 20.18
CA VAL A 193 8.86 -4.91 21.41
C VAL A 193 7.96 -5.32 22.56
N LEU A 194 8.56 -5.69 23.71
CA LEU A 194 7.86 -6.00 24.94
C LEU A 194 8.20 -4.92 25.97
N ILE A 195 7.17 -4.30 26.53
CA ILE A 195 7.29 -3.29 27.60
C ILE A 195 6.39 -3.63 28.77
N SER A 196 6.64 -3.01 29.94
CA SER A 196 5.72 -3.00 31.07
C SER A 196 4.47 -2.19 30.76
N ASP A 197 3.44 -2.32 31.60
CA ASP A 197 2.21 -1.51 31.54
C ASP A 197 2.48 -0.07 32.02
N ASP A 198 3.23 0.69 31.21
CA ASP A 198 3.68 2.06 31.46
C ASP A 198 3.25 2.98 30.32
N ALA A 199 2.44 4.00 30.64
CA ALA A 199 1.88 4.92 29.67
C ALA A 199 2.95 5.81 28.99
N ASP A 200 3.93 6.28 29.73
CA ASP A 200 4.99 7.15 29.21
C ASP A 200 5.91 6.37 28.28
N ALA A 201 6.25 5.14 28.62
CA ALA A 201 7.04 4.25 27.79
C ALA A 201 6.30 3.93 26.47
N LEU A 202 5.00 3.62 26.55
CA LEU A 202 4.16 3.37 25.40
C LEU A 202 4.10 4.63 24.50
N GLN A 203 3.82 5.80 25.06
CA GLN A 203 3.74 7.05 24.30
C GLN A 203 5.03 7.36 23.55
N LYS A 204 6.19 7.27 24.23
CA LYS A 204 7.52 7.49 23.63
C LYS A 204 7.76 6.51 22.47
N LEU A 205 7.41 5.24 22.67
CA LEU A 205 7.60 4.21 21.65
C LEU A 205 6.68 4.42 20.42
N LEU A 206 5.42 4.82 20.64
CA LEU A 206 4.49 5.14 19.54
C LEU A 206 5.01 6.32 18.71
N ILE A 207 5.49 7.40 19.34
CA ILE A 207 6.12 8.54 18.66
C ILE A 207 7.35 8.09 17.87
N GLN A 208 8.21 7.30 18.48
CA GLN A 208 9.40 6.76 17.80
C GLN A 208 9.00 5.96 16.55
N LYS A 209 8.06 5.01 16.68
CA LYS A 209 7.63 4.17 15.55
C LYS A 209 6.96 4.97 14.43
N LYS A 210 6.16 5.99 14.79
CA LYS A 210 5.64 6.95 13.81
C LYS A 210 6.76 7.66 13.05
N ASN A 211 7.79 8.15 13.77
CA ASN A 211 8.93 8.84 13.17
C ASN A 211 9.81 7.90 12.33
N ASP A 212 9.90 6.62 12.69
CA ASP A 212 10.54 5.55 11.93
C ASP A 212 9.72 5.15 10.68
N HIS A 213 8.63 5.85 10.40
CA HIS A 213 7.71 5.60 9.29
C HIS A 213 7.10 4.20 9.31
N ALA A 214 6.68 3.69 10.47
CA ALA A 214 5.89 2.48 10.54
C ALA A 214 4.56 2.67 9.78
N ASP A 215 4.22 1.72 8.92
CA ASP A 215 2.94 1.71 8.21
C ASP A 215 1.82 1.22 9.15
N PHE A 216 2.15 0.24 10.01
CA PHE A 216 1.22 -0.31 10.99
C PHE A 216 1.86 -0.44 12.37
N ILE A 217 1.09 -0.12 13.40
CA ILE A 217 1.42 -0.42 14.80
C ILE A 217 0.30 -1.26 15.40
N PHE A 218 0.65 -2.39 15.97
CA PHE A 218 -0.26 -3.23 16.75
C PHE A 218 0.19 -3.20 18.21
N THR A 219 -0.69 -2.82 19.12
CA THR A 219 -0.45 -3.02 20.55
C THR A 219 -1.27 -4.21 21.04
N THR A 220 -0.76 -4.96 22.01
CA THR A 220 -1.49 -6.07 22.64
C THR A 220 -1.27 -6.08 24.14
N GLY A 221 -2.36 -6.19 24.91
CA GLY A 221 -2.37 -6.05 26.35
C GLY A 221 -2.86 -4.68 26.84
N GLY A 222 -3.20 -4.56 28.11
CA GLY A 222 -3.64 -3.32 28.75
C GLY A 222 -4.92 -2.70 28.19
N THR A 223 -5.87 -3.51 27.68
CA THR A 223 -7.13 -3.03 27.07
C THR A 223 -8.38 -3.27 27.93
N GLY A 224 -8.23 -3.80 29.13
CA GLY A 224 -9.32 -4.04 30.09
C GLY A 224 -9.72 -2.79 30.89
N ILE A 225 -10.33 -2.98 32.05
CA ILE A 225 -10.88 -1.93 32.92
C ILE A 225 -10.13 -1.77 34.25
N GLY A 226 -9.03 -2.51 34.42
CA GLY A 226 -8.21 -2.45 35.63
C GLY A 226 -7.32 -1.20 35.65
N GLU A 227 -6.79 -0.86 36.82
CA GLU A 227 -5.91 0.32 36.99
C GLU A 227 -4.63 0.26 36.15
N ARG A 228 -4.18 -0.96 35.79
CA ARG A 228 -2.99 -1.19 34.96
C ARG A 228 -3.29 -1.22 33.45
N ASP A 229 -4.57 -1.15 33.07
CA ASP A 229 -5.00 -1.15 31.67
C ASP A 229 -4.93 0.27 31.08
N ILE A 230 -3.73 0.69 30.68
CA ILE A 230 -3.42 2.06 30.23
C ILE A 230 -3.38 2.22 28.70
N THR A 231 -3.39 1.12 27.97
CA THR A 231 -3.14 1.14 26.52
C THR A 231 -4.16 1.96 25.76
N VAL A 232 -5.43 1.82 26.09
CA VAL A 232 -6.52 2.47 25.33
C VAL A 232 -6.49 3.98 25.51
N GLU A 233 -6.30 4.48 26.72
CA GLU A 233 -6.22 5.90 27.04
C GLU A 233 -5.00 6.52 26.34
N THR A 234 -3.85 5.88 26.48
CA THR A 234 -2.60 6.37 25.87
C THR A 234 -2.71 6.44 24.35
N VAL A 235 -3.17 5.36 23.70
CA VAL A 235 -3.30 5.31 22.24
C VAL A 235 -4.36 6.28 21.75
N SER A 236 -5.56 6.31 22.38
CA SER A 236 -6.67 7.18 21.96
C SER A 236 -6.28 8.65 21.97
N GLY A 237 -5.48 9.08 22.97
CA GLY A 237 -4.99 10.45 23.06
C GLY A 237 -4.00 10.86 21.97
N MET A 238 -3.48 9.90 21.23
CA MET A 238 -2.48 10.10 20.16
C MET A 238 -3.04 9.93 18.74
N LEU A 239 -4.27 9.43 18.60
CA LEU A 239 -4.89 9.23 17.29
C LEU A 239 -5.38 10.54 16.69
N ASP A 240 -4.97 10.82 15.44
CA ASP A 240 -5.52 11.94 14.65
C ASP A 240 -6.95 11.66 14.20
N LYS A 241 -7.24 10.40 13.84
CA LYS A 241 -8.57 9.93 13.44
C LYS A 241 -8.83 8.54 14.03
N GLN A 242 -10.01 8.33 14.56
CA GLN A 242 -10.45 7.02 15.01
C GLN A 242 -11.21 6.26 13.93
N LEU A 243 -11.12 4.94 13.95
CA LEU A 243 -11.82 4.00 13.07
C LEU A 243 -12.70 3.06 13.93
N PRO A 244 -13.77 3.60 14.56
CA PRO A 244 -14.52 2.88 15.59
C PRO A 244 -15.21 1.61 15.05
N GLY A 245 -15.71 1.64 13.81
CA GLY A 245 -16.49 0.56 13.22
C GLY A 245 -15.76 -0.81 13.20
N ILE A 246 -14.43 -0.81 13.12
CA ILE A 246 -13.63 -2.04 13.16
C ILE A 246 -13.79 -2.72 14.53
N MET A 247 -13.59 -1.95 15.59
CA MET A 247 -13.65 -2.47 16.96
C MET A 247 -15.09 -2.72 17.43
N GLU A 248 -16.04 -1.97 16.92
CA GLU A 248 -17.48 -2.19 17.14
C GLU A 248 -17.93 -3.53 16.56
N LEU A 249 -17.59 -3.78 15.29
CA LEU A 249 -17.89 -5.07 14.66
C LEU A 249 -17.30 -6.24 15.45
N ILE A 250 -16.04 -6.13 15.86
CA ILE A 250 -15.36 -7.18 16.62
C ILE A 250 -16.08 -7.44 17.95
N ARG A 251 -16.39 -6.38 18.71
CA ARG A 251 -17.11 -6.50 19.98
C ARG A 251 -18.47 -7.15 19.80
N VAL A 252 -19.27 -6.68 18.84
CA VAL A 252 -20.60 -7.24 18.58
C VAL A 252 -20.50 -8.71 18.17
N LYS A 253 -19.67 -9.02 17.16
CA LYS A 253 -19.54 -10.36 16.62
C LYS A 253 -19.15 -11.39 17.66
N TYR A 254 -18.09 -11.12 18.42
CA TYR A 254 -17.60 -12.08 19.42
C TYR A 254 -18.32 -11.97 20.76
N GLY A 255 -18.93 -10.81 21.05
CA GLY A 255 -19.78 -10.59 22.24
C GLY A 255 -21.06 -11.39 22.21
N MET A 256 -21.63 -11.64 21.03
CA MET A 256 -22.82 -12.52 20.90
C MET A 256 -22.55 -13.95 21.33
N GLU A 257 -21.31 -14.44 21.12
CA GLU A 257 -20.90 -15.79 21.55
C GLU A 257 -20.37 -15.80 22.98
N LYS A 258 -19.68 -14.73 23.38
CA LYS A 258 -18.97 -14.57 24.66
C LYS A 258 -19.18 -13.15 25.20
N PRO A 259 -20.13 -12.94 26.09
CA PRO A 259 -20.46 -11.60 26.60
C PRO A 259 -19.27 -10.81 27.14
N ASN A 260 -18.25 -11.46 27.70
CA ASN A 260 -17.05 -10.78 28.19
C ASN A 260 -16.23 -10.08 27.08
N ALA A 261 -16.40 -10.45 25.80
CA ALA A 261 -15.75 -9.76 24.68
C ALA A 261 -16.28 -8.33 24.50
N LEU A 262 -17.49 -8.03 24.97
CA LEU A 262 -18.07 -6.67 24.99
C LEU A 262 -17.30 -5.71 25.90
N LEU A 263 -16.56 -6.23 26.88
CA LEU A 263 -15.82 -5.41 27.86
C LEU A 263 -14.47 -4.91 27.31
N SER A 264 -14.06 -5.38 26.15
CA SER A 264 -12.82 -4.90 25.52
C SER A 264 -12.98 -3.48 24.98
N ARG A 265 -12.05 -2.60 25.35
CA ARG A 265 -12.06 -1.18 24.97
C ARG A 265 -11.13 -0.85 23.82
N GLY A 266 -10.57 -1.86 23.14
CA GLY A 266 -9.64 -1.67 22.04
C GLY A 266 -10.08 -0.61 21.03
N VAL A 267 -9.12 0.14 20.49
CA VAL A 267 -9.33 1.22 19.50
C VAL A 267 -8.52 0.98 18.25
N ALA A 268 -8.98 1.54 17.13
CA ALA A 268 -8.26 1.60 15.87
C ALA A 268 -8.27 3.04 15.35
N GLY A 269 -7.21 3.46 14.68
CA GLY A 269 -7.13 4.81 14.13
C GLY A 269 -5.82 5.09 13.42
N THR A 270 -5.53 6.37 13.18
CA THR A 270 -4.35 6.82 12.47
C THR A 270 -3.53 7.82 13.30
N MET A 271 -2.21 7.78 13.14
CA MET A 271 -1.24 8.76 13.63
C MET A 271 -0.38 9.22 12.44
N GLY A 272 -0.73 10.34 11.80
CA GLY A 272 -0.12 10.74 10.52
C GLY A 272 -0.40 9.70 9.43
N LYS A 273 0.67 9.07 8.93
CA LYS A 273 0.59 7.99 7.93
C LYS A 273 0.71 6.59 8.52
N THR A 274 0.65 6.45 9.82
CA THR A 274 0.70 5.18 10.54
C THR A 274 -0.70 4.76 10.98
N ILE A 275 -1.08 3.50 10.75
CA ILE A 275 -2.34 2.90 11.21
C ILE A 275 -2.06 2.18 12.51
N VAL A 276 -2.88 2.41 13.54
CA VAL A 276 -2.71 1.83 14.87
C VAL A 276 -3.93 0.99 15.24
N TYR A 277 -3.68 -0.21 15.76
CA TYR A 277 -4.68 -1.12 16.30
C TYR A 277 -4.31 -1.56 17.72
N THR A 278 -5.26 -1.52 18.65
CA THR A 278 -5.06 -2.04 20.01
C THR A 278 -5.83 -3.35 20.20
N LEU A 279 -5.14 -4.39 20.63
CA LEU A 279 -5.65 -5.74 20.77
C LEU A 279 -5.58 -6.21 22.24
N PRO A 280 -6.50 -7.10 22.66
CA PRO A 280 -6.40 -7.76 23.97
C PRO A 280 -5.13 -8.62 24.09
N GLY A 281 -4.70 -8.90 25.32
CA GLY A 281 -3.48 -9.68 25.61
C GLY A 281 -3.64 -11.20 25.45
N SER A 282 -4.83 -11.75 25.22
CA SER A 282 -5.01 -13.20 25.09
C SER A 282 -4.85 -13.66 23.63
N VAL A 283 -4.15 -14.76 23.40
CA VAL A 283 -3.91 -15.35 22.07
C VAL A 283 -5.21 -15.59 21.30
N LYS A 284 -6.26 -16.05 22.00
CA LYS A 284 -7.57 -16.28 21.38
C LYS A 284 -8.19 -14.99 20.87
N ALA A 285 -8.24 -13.95 21.73
CA ALA A 285 -8.79 -12.67 21.35
C ALA A 285 -7.95 -11.99 20.24
N VAL A 286 -6.62 -12.10 20.28
CA VAL A 286 -5.73 -11.67 19.19
C VAL A 286 -6.14 -12.32 17.88
N THR A 287 -6.37 -13.63 17.84
CA THR A 287 -6.78 -14.35 16.63
C THR A 287 -8.13 -13.85 16.11
N GLU A 288 -9.09 -13.65 17.01
CA GLU A 288 -10.42 -13.12 16.68
C GLU A 288 -10.33 -11.70 16.10
N TYR A 289 -9.57 -10.80 16.74
CA TYR A 289 -9.36 -9.43 16.27
C TYR A 289 -8.67 -9.38 14.90
N MET A 290 -7.56 -10.09 14.77
CA MET A 290 -6.78 -10.08 13.53
C MET A 290 -7.57 -10.66 12.34
N SER A 291 -8.50 -11.61 12.57
CA SER A 291 -9.36 -12.15 11.50
C SER A 291 -10.29 -11.10 10.88
N GLU A 292 -10.65 -10.05 11.63
CA GLU A 292 -11.46 -8.93 11.12
C GLU A 292 -10.58 -7.78 10.62
N ILE A 293 -9.54 -7.42 11.36
CA ILE A 293 -8.63 -6.32 11.01
C ILE A 293 -8.00 -6.55 9.63
N THR A 294 -7.51 -7.76 9.36
CA THR A 294 -6.83 -8.08 8.09
C THR A 294 -7.71 -7.90 6.85
N LYS A 295 -9.05 -7.95 7.01
CA LYS A 295 -9.99 -7.72 5.89
C LYS A 295 -9.98 -6.29 5.37
N THR A 296 -9.59 -5.33 6.21
CA THR A 296 -9.64 -3.90 5.89
C THR A 296 -8.26 -3.24 5.80
N MET A 297 -7.18 -3.93 6.18
CA MET A 297 -5.84 -3.35 6.28
C MET A 297 -5.37 -2.70 4.97
N ASP A 298 -5.47 -3.40 3.84
CA ASP A 298 -5.02 -2.89 2.54
C ASP A 298 -5.82 -1.63 2.15
N HIS A 299 -7.15 -1.68 2.30
CA HIS A 299 -8.00 -0.55 1.95
C HIS A 299 -7.73 0.66 2.85
N THR A 300 -7.56 0.45 4.15
CA THR A 300 -7.21 1.53 5.10
C THR A 300 -5.87 2.17 4.73
N LEU A 301 -4.86 1.36 4.36
CA LEU A 301 -3.55 1.86 3.94
C LEU A 301 -3.67 2.72 2.66
N PHE A 302 -4.43 2.24 1.67
CA PHE A 302 -4.62 2.97 0.40
C PHE A 302 -5.36 4.30 0.64
N MET A 303 -6.46 4.30 1.38
CA MET A 303 -7.18 5.52 1.75
C MET A 303 -6.28 6.52 2.46
N LEU A 304 -5.48 6.06 3.44
CA LEU A 304 -4.56 6.92 4.20
C LEU A 304 -3.52 7.58 3.30
N HIS A 305 -3.15 6.93 2.21
CA HIS A 305 -2.21 7.45 1.22
C HIS A 305 -2.88 8.14 0.02
N GLY A 306 -4.19 8.35 0.06
CA GLY A 306 -4.93 9.04 -1.01
C GLY A 306 -5.01 8.23 -2.31
N ILE A 307 -4.99 6.90 -2.20
CA ILE A 307 -5.24 6.00 -3.34
C ILE A 307 -6.69 5.55 -3.26
N ASP A 308 -7.49 6.06 -4.17
CA ASP A 308 -8.88 5.66 -4.35
C ASP A 308 -8.96 4.44 -5.29
N LYS A 309 -9.64 3.39 -4.86
CA LYS A 309 -9.86 2.16 -5.63
C LYS A 309 -11.31 1.99 -6.11
N HIS A 310 -12.08 3.07 -6.09
CA HIS A 310 -13.46 3.06 -6.60
C HIS A 310 -13.51 3.22 -8.11
#